data_6daed3ec6696cbe21b3c96af9633af40
#
_entry.id   6daed3ec6696cbe21b3c96af9633af40
#
_cell.length_a   1.000
_cell.length_b   1.000
_cell.length_c   1.000
_cell.angle_alpha   90.00
_cell.angle_beta   90.00
_cell.angle_gamma   90.00
#
_symmetry.space_group_name_H-M   'P 1'
#
loop_
_entity.id
_entity.type
_entity.pdbx_description
1 polymer ?
#
loop_
_entity_poly.entity_id
_entity_poly.type
_entity_poly.pdbx_seq_one_letter_code
_entity_poly.pdbx_strand_id
1 'polypeptide(L)'
;GNQKIAVVGRNGAGKTTLLRLIAGELSLDRDDRRQGPGILASRQLTVEMLGQQALAEEERTVEELMMLHCPAKGLFDRERFEYEREYDTLFTGLGFQKEDKKRSVAAFSGGQKTKIALIRLLLQKPDLLLLDEPTNHLDMETACWLEGYLKQYQGAVVMVSHDRFFMDRTADIIYELDQGKITRYPGNYTQYREQKRKNYEIQMKSYLRQQEEIERQEELI
;
A
#
# COMPACT_ATOMS: atom_id res chain seq x y z
N GLY A 1 -0.57 -7.98 -13.08
CA GLY A 1 0.82 -7.66 -13.36
C GLY A 1 1.50 -7.09 -12.13
N ASN A 2 2.81 -7.01 -12.11
CA ASN A 2 3.65 -6.63 -10.98
C ASN A 2 3.66 -5.11 -10.70
N GLN A 3 2.57 -4.41 -10.92
CA GLN A 3 2.50 -2.95 -10.80
C GLN A 3 2.57 -2.50 -9.34
N LYS A 4 3.30 -1.41 -9.12
CA LYS A 4 3.37 -0.72 -7.83
C LYS A 4 2.59 0.58 -7.95
N ILE A 5 1.51 0.65 -7.20
CA ILE A 5 0.52 1.73 -7.28
C ILE A 5 0.56 2.50 -5.96
N ALA A 6 0.71 3.82 -6.02
CA ALA A 6 0.49 4.66 -4.86
C ALA A 6 -0.84 5.42 -4.98
N VAL A 7 -1.60 5.47 -3.90
CA VAL A 7 -2.84 6.23 -3.80
C VAL A 7 -2.57 7.49 -2.98
N VAL A 8 -2.78 8.63 -3.60
CA VAL A 8 -2.59 9.94 -2.97
C VAL A 8 -3.91 10.70 -2.89
N GLY A 9 -3.99 11.70 -2.02
CA GLY A 9 -5.19 12.52 -1.82
C GLY A 9 -5.16 13.21 -0.47
N ARG A 10 -6.08 14.14 -0.25
CA ARG A 10 -6.21 14.88 1.02
C ARG A 10 -6.53 13.92 2.18
N ASN A 11 -6.23 14.36 3.41
CA ASN A 11 -6.69 13.63 4.59
C ASN A 11 -8.22 13.58 4.59
N GLY A 12 -8.78 12.42 4.91
CA GLY A 12 -10.22 12.19 4.84
C GLY A 12 -10.78 11.92 3.43
N ALA A 13 -9.97 11.90 2.37
CA ALA A 13 -10.45 11.60 1.01
C ALA A 13 -10.95 10.16 0.82
N GLY A 14 -10.72 9.26 1.79
CA GLY A 14 -11.15 7.86 1.73
C GLY A 14 -10.09 6.87 1.25
N LYS A 15 -8.79 7.22 1.29
CA LYS A 15 -7.69 6.34 0.84
C LYS A 15 -7.67 5.00 1.59
N THR A 16 -7.65 5.03 2.91
CA THR A 16 -7.71 3.82 3.77
C THR A 16 -9.01 3.04 3.55
N THR A 17 -10.13 3.75 3.39
CA THR A 17 -11.44 3.13 3.08
C THR A 17 -11.38 2.36 1.76
N LEU A 18 -10.76 2.95 0.74
CA LEU A 18 -10.53 2.29 -0.55
C LEU A 18 -9.71 1.00 -0.40
N LEU A 19 -8.61 1.03 0.37
CA LEU A 19 -7.82 -0.17 0.64
C LEU A 19 -8.66 -1.25 1.35
N ARG A 20 -9.42 -0.89 2.38
CA ARG A 20 -10.28 -1.82 3.11
C ARG A 20 -11.41 -2.41 2.26
N LEU A 21 -11.96 -1.63 1.32
CA LEU A 21 -12.92 -2.14 0.34
C LEU A 21 -12.28 -3.18 -0.59
N ILE A 22 -11.05 -2.92 -1.07
CA ILE A 22 -10.30 -3.86 -1.91
C ILE A 22 -9.93 -5.12 -1.13
N ALA A 23 -9.57 -4.98 0.16
CA ALA A 23 -9.28 -6.10 1.06
C ALA A 23 -10.52 -6.95 1.39
N GLY A 24 -11.73 -6.45 1.12
CA GLY A 24 -12.97 -7.12 1.50
C GLY A 24 -13.35 -6.95 2.98
N GLU A 25 -12.66 -6.08 3.72
CA GLU A 25 -12.97 -5.75 5.12
C GLU A 25 -14.22 -4.86 5.25
N LEU A 26 -14.55 -4.12 4.20
CA LEU A 26 -15.72 -3.28 4.11
C LEU A 26 -16.56 -3.70 2.90
N SER A 27 -17.88 -3.67 3.06
CA SER A 27 -18.83 -3.81 1.94
C SER A 27 -19.11 -2.45 1.32
N LEU A 28 -19.31 -2.42 0.00
CA LEU A 28 -19.84 -1.23 -0.67
C LEU A 28 -21.27 -0.97 -0.19
N ASP A 29 -21.60 0.31 0.00
CA ASP A 29 -22.98 0.70 0.26
C ASP A 29 -23.88 0.23 -0.89
N ARG A 30 -24.94 -0.48 -0.57
CA ARG A 30 -25.93 -0.90 -1.54
C ARG A 30 -26.74 0.31 -1.97
N ASP A 31 -26.36 0.89 -3.10
CA ASP A 31 -27.25 1.80 -3.82
C ASP A 31 -28.18 0.94 -4.67
N ASP A 32 -29.47 0.91 -4.33
CA ASP A 32 -30.52 0.14 -5.05
C ASP A 32 -30.61 0.49 -6.55
N ARG A 33 -29.97 1.57 -6.98
CA ARG A 33 -29.87 2.00 -8.37
C ARG A 33 -28.68 1.39 -9.13
N ARG A 34 -27.74 0.75 -8.43
CA ARG A 34 -26.56 0.10 -9.04
C ARG A 34 -26.74 -1.41 -9.04
N GLN A 35 -27.28 -1.94 -10.13
CA GLN A 35 -27.27 -3.37 -10.43
C GLN A 35 -25.90 -3.76 -10.97
N GLY A 36 -24.98 -4.19 -10.12
CA GLY A 36 -23.68 -4.70 -10.54
C GLY A 36 -22.87 -5.24 -9.36
N PRO A 37 -21.96 -6.19 -9.61
CA PRO A 37 -21.04 -6.65 -8.58
C PRO A 37 -20.10 -5.50 -8.18
N GLY A 38 -19.89 -5.32 -6.89
CA GLY A 38 -19.11 -4.21 -6.35
C GLY A 38 -17.64 -4.21 -6.83
N ILE A 39 -16.91 -5.27 -6.53
CA ILE A 39 -15.52 -5.46 -6.96
C ILE A 39 -15.44 -6.79 -7.70
N LEU A 40 -14.95 -6.75 -8.93
CA LEU A 40 -14.71 -7.93 -9.76
C LEU A 40 -13.22 -8.18 -9.90
N ALA A 41 -12.81 -9.39 -9.56
CA ALA A 41 -11.50 -9.90 -9.91
C ALA A 41 -11.62 -10.85 -11.11
N SER A 42 -10.71 -10.75 -12.07
CA SER A 42 -10.66 -11.61 -13.25
C SER A 42 -10.29 -13.07 -12.92
N ARG A 43 -9.73 -13.29 -11.73
CA ARG A 43 -9.36 -14.59 -11.16
C ARG A 43 -9.45 -14.52 -9.64
N GLN A 44 -9.43 -15.68 -8.99
CA GLN A 44 -9.27 -15.71 -7.54
C GLN A 44 -7.87 -15.19 -7.19
N LEU A 45 -7.83 -14.06 -6.47
CA LEU A 45 -6.60 -13.42 -6.03
C LEU A 45 -6.47 -13.56 -4.51
N THR A 46 -5.26 -13.83 -4.05
CA THR A 46 -4.92 -13.66 -2.64
C THR A 46 -4.63 -12.19 -2.39
N VAL A 47 -5.41 -11.57 -1.50
CA VAL A 47 -5.29 -10.15 -1.14
C VAL A 47 -5.00 -10.08 0.34
N GLU A 48 -3.93 -9.38 0.70
CA GLU A 48 -3.55 -9.16 2.09
C GLU A 48 -3.32 -7.68 2.36
N MET A 49 -3.74 -7.22 3.53
CA MET A 49 -3.60 -5.82 3.94
C MET A 49 -2.82 -5.70 5.25
N LEU A 50 -1.86 -4.77 5.26
CA LEU A 50 -1.24 -4.32 6.51
C LEU A 50 -2.19 -3.36 7.21
N GLY A 51 -2.92 -3.86 8.22
CA GLY A 51 -3.82 -3.05 9.04
C GLY A 51 -3.09 -2.39 10.21
N GLN A 52 -3.61 -1.25 10.67
CA GLN A 52 -3.02 -0.47 11.78
C GLN A 52 -3.05 -1.18 13.15
N GLN A 53 -3.83 -2.23 13.34
CA GLN A 53 -4.02 -2.95 14.61
C GLN A 53 -3.47 -4.39 14.59
N ALA A 54 -2.55 -4.68 13.70
CA ALA A 54 -1.96 -6.01 13.60
C ALA A 54 -1.21 -6.38 14.90
N LEU A 55 -1.54 -7.54 15.49
CA LEU A 55 -0.83 -8.18 16.60
C LEU A 55 -0.97 -7.52 18.00
N ALA A 56 -2.08 -6.87 18.31
CA ALA A 56 -2.27 -6.20 19.60
C ALA A 56 -2.19 -7.16 20.83
N GLU A 57 -2.70 -8.39 20.71
CA GLU A 57 -2.83 -9.38 21.80
C GLU A 57 -2.11 -10.72 21.51
N GLU A 58 -1.05 -10.70 20.70
CA GLU A 58 -0.34 -11.92 20.31
C GLU A 58 0.71 -12.30 21.38
N GLU A 59 0.50 -13.44 22.06
CA GLU A 59 1.39 -13.96 23.12
C GLU A 59 2.49 -14.88 22.60
N ARG A 60 2.35 -15.40 21.38
CA ARG A 60 3.34 -16.32 20.76
C ARG A 60 4.67 -15.62 20.56
N THR A 61 5.71 -16.42 20.46
CA THR A 61 7.00 -15.93 19.97
C THR A 61 6.89 -15.54 18.49
N VAL A 62 7.79 -14.65 18.05
CA VAL A 62 7.82 -14.22 16.64
C VAL A 62 8.02 -15.45 15.73
N GLU A 63 8.91 -16.37 16.10
CA GLU A 63 9.18 -17.58 15.33
C GLU A 63 7.94 -18.47 15.21
N GLU A 64 7.23 -18.73 16.31
CA GLU A 64 5.99 -19.51 16.29
C GLU A 64 4.94 -18.86 15.40
N LEU A 65 4.78 -17.53 15.48
CA LEU A 65 3.85 -16.79 14.65
C LEU A 65 4.16 -16.90 13.16
N MET A 66 5.43 -16.78 12.78
CA MET A 66 5.85 -16.89 11.38
C MET A 66 5.68 -18.31 10.84
N MET A 67 6.05 -19.30 11.63
CA MET A 67 5.98 -20.72 11.23
C MET A 67 4.55 -21.25 11.06
N LEU A 68 3.52 -20.56 11.58
CA LEU A 68 2.12 -20.94 11.33
C LEU A 68 1.74 -20.97 9.85
N HIS A 69 2.38 -20.13 9.05
CA HIS A 69 2.10 -19.96 7.61
C HIS A 69 3.15 -20.68 6.74
N CYS A 70 4.04 -21.45 7.35
CA CYS A 70 5.01 -22.23 6.59
C CYS A 70 4.29 -23.30 5.74
N PRO A 71 4.47 -23.32 4.42
CA PRO A 71 3.75 -24.22 3.52
C PRO A 71 4.12 -25.70 3.74
N ALA A 72 5.30 -25.97 4.30
CA ALA A 72 5.82 -27.32 4.48
C ALA A 72 5.89 -27.71 5.95
N LYS A 73 5.43 -28.92 6.27
CA LYS A 73 5.43 -29.47 7.63
C LYS A 73 6.65 -30.32 7.93
N GLY A 74 7.37 -30.81 6.93
CA GLY A 74 8.57 -31.65 7.06
C GLY A 74 9.82 -30.82 7.36
N LEU A 75 10.69 -31.31 8.25
CA LEU A 75 11.94 -30.64 8.64
C LEU A 75 12.95 -30.49 7.50
N PHE A 76 12.86 -31.32 6.47
CA PHE A 76 13.82 -31.40 5.35
C PHE A 76 13.19 -31.01 4.00
N ASP A 77 12.01 -30.39 4.03
CA ASP A 77 11.37 -29.95 2.80
C ASP A 77 12.08 -28.69 2.23
N ARG A 78 12.34 -28.73 0.92
CA ARG A 78 12.96 -27.60 0.21
C ARG A 78 12.15 -26.32 0.39
N GLU A 79 10.82 -26.41 0.34
CA GLU A 79 9.91 -25.28 0.52
C GLU A 79 10.05 -24.64 1.90
N ARG A 80 10.23 -25.47 2.94
CA ARG A 80 10.50 -25.00 4.30
C ARG A 80 11.81 -24.21 4.38
N PHE A 81 12.87 -24.74 3.78
CA PHE A 81 14.17 -24.09 3.76
C PHE A 81 14.12 -22.74 3.01
N GLU A 82 13.43 -22.69 1.88
CA GLU A 82 13.23 -21.44 1.12
C GLU A 82 12.42 -20.42 1.93
N TYR A 83 11.37 -20.86 2.64
CA TYR A 83 10.56 -20.03 3.54
C TYR A 83 11.37 -19.48 4.72
N GLU A 84 12.13 -20.33 5.41
CA GLU A 84 12.97 -19.92 6.55
C GLU A 84 14.06 -18.95 6.10
N ARG A 85 14.68 -19.15 4.94
CA ARG A 85 15.66 -18.23 4.37
C ARG A 85 15.04 -16.87 4.07
N GLU A 86 13.84 -16.83 3.51
CA GLU A 86 13.14 -15.58 3.24
C GLU A 86 12.72 -14.89 4.54
N TYR A 87 12.25 -15.66 5.52
CA TYR A 87 11.99 -15.14 6.86
C TYR A 87 13.22 -14.48 7.47
N ASP A 88 14.38 -15.12 7.39
CA ASP A 88 15.64 -14.53 7.86
C ASP A 88 15.98 -13.22 7.16
N THR A 89 15.80 -13.19 5.85
CA THR A 89 16.05 -12.00 5.03
C THR A 89 15.13 -10.84 5.40
N LEU A 90 13.83 -11.09 5.51
CA LEU A 90 12.83 -10.11 5.91
C LEU A 90 13.08 -9.60 7.33
N PHE A 91 13.38 -10.52 8.24
CA PHE A 91 13.55 -10.24 9.66
C PHE A 91 14.76 -9.33 9.92
N THR A 92 15.91 -9.68 9.34
CA THR A 92 17.13 -8.86 9.45
C THR A 92 17.01 -7.55 8.67
N GLY A 93 16.39 -7.58 7.48
CA GLY A 93 16.17 -6.38 6.67
C GLY A 93 15.27 -5.34 7.33
N LEU A 94 14.32 -5.77 8.16
CA LEU A 94 13.48 -4.88 8.96
C LEU A 94 14.08 -4.51 10.33
N GLY A 95 15.39 -4.81 10.53
CA GLY A 95 16.20 -4.35 11.65
C GLY A 95 16.10 -5.18 12.92
N PHE A 96 15.62 -6.42 12.84
CA PHE A 96 15.58 -7.35 13.98
C PHE A 96 16.86 -8.19 14.08
N GLN A 97 17.18 -8.61 15.31
CA GLN A 97 18.28 -9.53 15.59
C GLN A 97 17.76 -10.98 15.70
N LYS A 98 18.63 -11.96 15.47
CA LYS A 98 18.22 -13.39 15.52
C LYS A 98 17.61 -13.80 16.86
N GLU A 99 18.08 -13.20 17.95
CA GLU A 99 17.61 -13.45 19.32
C GLU A 99 16.16 -13.01 19.52
N ASP A 100 15.72 -11.99 18.77
CA ASP A 100 14.35 -11.47 18.84
C ASP A 100 13.29 -12.48 18.37
N LYS A 101 13.67 -13.47 17.56
CA LYS A 101 12.76 -14.52 17.08
C LYS A 101 12.10 -15.30 18.22
N LYS A 102 12.83 -15.51 19.32
CA LYS A 102 12.38 -16.27 20.51
C LYS A 102 11.61 -15.41 21.52
N ARG A 103 11.52 -14.11 21.27
CA ARG A 103 10.76 -13.21 22.15
C ARG A 103 9.28 -13.27 21.83
N SER A 104 8.44 -13.14 22.86
CA SER A 104 7.00 -12.97 22.69
C SER A 104 6.70 -11.68 21.92
N VAL A 105 5.77 -11.72 20.97
CA VAL A 105 5.31 -10.56 20.21
C VAL A 105 4.76 -9.48 21.14
N ALA A 106 4.14 -9.87 22.26
CA ALA A 106 3.64 -8.95 23.26
C ALA A 106 4.71 -8.00 23.83
N ALA A 107 5.97 -8.47 23.90
CA ALA A 107 7.11 -7.73 24.47
C ALA A 107 7.69 -6.64 23.53
N PHE A 108 7.19 -6.53 22.31
CA PHE A 108 7.65 -5.54 21.34
C PHE A 108 6.83 -4.24 21.40
N SER A 109 7.48 -3.14 21.02
CA SER A 109 6.80 -1.85 20.85
C SER A 109 5.77 -1.87 19.73
N GLY A 110 4.83 -0.92 19.70
CA GLY A 110 3.83 -0.83 18.62
C GLY A 110 4.44 -0.78 17.23
N GLY A 111 5.48 0.02 17.03
CA GLY A 111 6.20 0.09 15.75
C GLY A 111 6.90 -1.21 15.38
N GLN A 112 7.49 -1.92 16.36
CA GLN A 112 8.07 -3.24 16.11
C GLN A 112 7.01 -4.29 15.78
N LYS A 113 5.85 -4.25 16.44
CA LYS A 113 4.71 -5.11 16.08
C LYS A 113 4.22 -4.88 14.66
N THR A 114 4.20 -3.64 14.20
CA THR A 114 3.88 -3.31 12.80
C THR A 114 4.90 -3.92 11.83
N LYS A 115 6.20 -3.84 12.14
CA LYS A 115 7.26 -4.51 11.35
C LYS A 115 7.08 -6.03 11.34
N ILE A 116 6.76 -6.66 12.47
CA ILE A 116 6.49 -8.10 12.58
C ILE A 116 5.26 -8.50 11.74
N ALA A 117 4.19 -7.69 11.78
CA ALA A 117 3.02 -7.91 10.95
C ALA A 117 3.34 -7.80 9.45
N LEU A 118 4.19 -6.85 9.08
CA LEU A 118 4.66 -6.70 7.70
C LEU A 118 5.47 -7.92 7.25
N ILE A 119 6.39 -8.45 8.08
CA ILE A 119 7.12 -9.68 7.77
C ILE A 119 6.15 -10.84 7.50
N ARG A 120 5.19 -11.06 8.41
CA ARG A 120 4.19 -12.12 8.26
C ARG A 120 3.43 -12.02 6.94
N LEU A 121 3.06 -10.81 6.57
CA LEU A 121 2.30 -10.53 5.37
C LEU A 121 3.15 -10.74 4.10
N LEU A 122 4.41 -10.31 4.10
CA LEU A 122 5.33 -10.52 2.97
C LEU A 122 5.68 -11.99 2.75
N LEU A 123 5.77 -12.77 3.83
CA LEU A 123 6.01 -14.24 3.75
C LEU A 123 4.87 -14.99 3.08
N GLN A 124 3.64 -14.50 3.16
CA GLN A 124 2.49 -15.14 2.50
C GLN A 124 2.47 -14.93 0.98
N LYS A 125 3.27 -13.98 0.46
CA LYS A 125 3.39 -13.67 -0.97
C LYS A 125 2.06 -13.49 -1.69
N PRO A 126 1.14 -12.63 -1.18
CA PRO A 126 -0.15 -12.44 -1.83
C PRO A 126 -0.02 -11.91 -3.26
N ASP A 127 -1.00 -12.21 -4.12
CA ASP A 127 -1.09 -11.64 -5.47
C ASP A 127 -1.25 -10.11 -5.44
N LEU A 128 -1.94 -9.60 -4.41
CA LEU A 128 -2.16 -8.17 -4.18
C LEU A 128 -1.85 -7.81 -2.72
N LEU A 129 -0.88 -6.96 -2.54
CA LEU A 129 -0.42 -6.43 -1.27
C LEU A 129 -0.96 -5.02 -1.08
N LEU A 130 -1.69 -4.79 0.00
CA LEU A 130 -2.25 -3.49 0.37
C LEU A 130 -1.49 -2.94 1.58
N LEU A 131 -0.88 -1.77 1.44
CA LEU A 131 -0.05 -1.15 2.47
C LEU A 131 -0.61 0.24 2.83
N ASP A 132 -1.07 0.40 4.07
CA ASP A 132 -1.50 1.69 4.59
C ASP A 132 -0.41 2.26 5.49
N GLU A 133 0.26 3.32 5.02
CA GLU A 133 1.37 4.00 5.69
C GLU A 133 2.51 3.05 6.13
N PRO A 134 3.08 2.25 5.22
CA PRO A 134 4.04 1.20 5.58
C PRO A 134 5.37 1.75 6.13
N THR A 135 5.69 3.01 5.87
CA THR A 135 6.91 3.67 6.36
C THR A 135 6.75 4.29 7.74
N ASN A 136 5.55 4.35 8.29
CA ASN A 136 5.33 4.83 9.64
C ASN A 136 6.10 3.95 10.64
N HIS A 137 6.85 4.58 11.53
CA HIS A 137 7.69 3.93 12.54
C HIS A 137 8.92 3.17 11.98
N LEU A 138 9.25 3.35 10.70
CA LEU A 138 10.51 2.87 10.11
C LEU A 138 11.59 3.96 10.20
N ASP A 139 12.80 3.56 10.56
CA ASP A 139 13.96 4.38 10.33
C ASP A 139 14.32 4.40 8.83
N MET A 140 15.20 5.32 8.44
CA MET A 140 15.55 5.53 7.03
C MET A 140 16.17 4.27 6.39
N GLU A 141 17.00 3.54 7.12
CA GLU A 141 17.66 2.33 6.62
C GLU A 141 16.63 1.23 6.32
N THR A 142 15.73 0.98 7.26
CA THR A 142 14.63 0.02 7.11
C THR A 142 13.68 0.43 5.98
N ALA A 143 13.37 1.71 5.83
CA ALA A 143 12.52 2.21 4.74
C ALA A 143 13.19 1.99 3.37
N CYS A 144 14.48 2.30 3.22
CA CYS A 144 15.24 2.03 2.00
C CYS A 144 15.32 0.54 1.66
N TRP A 145 15.47 -0.31 2.67
CA TRP A 145 15.46 -1.75 2.47
C TRP A 145 14.10 -2.23 1.97
N LEU A 146 12.99 -1.74 2.58
CA LEU A 146 11.63 -2.07 2.16
C LEU A 146 11.35 -1.61 0.72
N GLU A 147 11.81 -0.42 0.33
CA GLU A 147 11.73 0.06 -1.06
C GLU A 147 12.36 -0.95 -2.03
N GLY A 148 13.59 -1.39 -1.73
CA GLY A 148 14.31 -2.37 -2.54
C GLY A 148 13.58 -3.71 -2.66
N TYR A 149 13.01 -4.19 -1.57
CA TYR A 149 12.22 -5.41 -1.53
C TYR A 149 10.94 -5.30 -2.36
N LEU A 150 10.16 -4.23 -2.17
CA LEU A 150 8.89 -4.03 -2.89
C LEU A 150 9.08 -3.88 -4.40
N LYS A 151 10.19 -3.30 -4.85
CA LYS A 151 10.51 -3.25 -6.29
C LYS A 151 10.65 -4.63 -6.92
N GLN A 152 11.20 -5.59 -6.19
CA GLN A 152 11.42 -6.96 -6.67
C GLN A 152 10.21 -7.87 -6.39
N TYR A 153 9.23 -7.40 -5.62
CA TYR A 153 8.05 -8.16 -5.26
C TYR A 153 7.24 -8.54 -6.50
N GLN A 154 6.92 -9.83 -6.66
CA GLN A 154 6.28 -10.36 -7.88
C GLN A 154 4.78 -10.08 -7.95
N GLY A 155 4.11 -9.83 -6.83
CA GLY A 155 2.70 -9.42 -6.78
C GLY A 155 2.50 -7.94 -7.10
N ALA A 156 1.24 -7.56 -7.27
CA ALA A 156 0.87 -6.15 -7.30
C ALA A 156 0.92 -5.53 -5.91
N VAL A 157 1.29 -4.26 -5.82
CA VAL A 157 1.29 -3.51 -4.56
C VAL A 157 0.44 -2.26 -4.73
N VAL A 158 -0.49 -2.04 -3.81
CA VAL A 158 -1.21 -0.77 -3.69
C VAL A 158 -0.87 -0.18 -2.32
N MET A 159 -0.32 1.02 -2.32
CA MET A 159 0.13 1.68 -1.10
C MET A 159 -0.49 3.06 -0.94
N VAL A 160 -0.78 3.42 0.30
CA VAL A 160 -1.04 4.79 0.74
C VAL A 160 0.17 5.20 1.56
N SER A 161 0.79 6.34 1.24
CA SER A 161 1.88 6.88 2.04
C SER A 161 1.92 8.40 1.97
N HIS A 162 2.41 9.03 3.02
CA HIS A 162 2.78 10.44 3.04
C HIS A 162 4.27 10.66 2.73
N ASP A 163 5.05 9.59 2.67
CA ASP A 163 6.47 9.64 2.30
C ASP A 163 6.62 9.74 0.79
N ARG A 164 7.00 10.94 0.34
CA ARG A 164 7.18 11.25 -1.09
C ARG A 164 8.36 10.50 -1.69
N PHE A 165 9.43 10.34 -0.93
CA PHE A 165 10.62 9.64 -1.41
C PHE A 165 10.34 8.14 -1.59
N PHE A 166 9.64 7.56 -0.65
CA PHE A 166 9.20 6.17 -0.75
C PHE A 166 8.33 5.94 -1.98
N MET A 167 7.30 6.79 -2.20
CA MET A 167 6.44 6.69 -3.37
C MET A 167 7.19 6.94 -4.68
N ASP A 168 8.12 7.92 -4.69
CA ASP A 168 8.88 8.25 -5.90
C ASP A 168 9.78 7.11 -6.36
N ARG A 169 10.32 6.37 -5.41
CA ARG A 169 11.20 5.23 -5.69
C ARG A 169 10.46 3.92 -5.95
N THR A 170 9.23 3.77 -5.43
CA THR A 170 8.54 2.48 -5.45
C THR A 170 7.40 2.44 -6.46
N ALA A 171 6.66 3.53 -6.65
CA ALA A 171 5.46 3.54 -7.46
C ALA A 171 5.73 3.68 -8.96
N ASP A 172 5.01 2.88 -9.76
CA ASP A 172 4.96 2.96 -11.23
C ASP A 172 3.77 3.80 -11.72
N ILE A 173 2.74 3.90 -10.87
CA ILE A 173 1.49 4.60 -11.17
C ILE A 173 1.02 5.29 -9.89
N ILE A 174 0.53 6.53 -10.05
CA ILE A 174 -0.15 7.25 -8.98
C ILE A 174 -1.64 7.34 -9.29
N TYR A 175 -2.47 6.98 -8.32
CA TYR A 175 -3.90 7.28 -8.33
C TYR A 175 -4.19 8.41 -7.35
N GLU A 176 -4.70 9.51 -7.85
CA GLU A 176 -5.16 10.61 -7.01
C GLU A 176 -6.65 10.45 -6.71
N LEU A 177 -6.97 10.41 -5.42
CA LEU A 177 -8.34 10.41 -4.92
C LEU A 177 -8.69 11.82 -4.43
N ASP A 178 -9.56 12.50 -5.18
CA ASP A 178 -10.04 13.85 -4.85
C ASP A 178 -11.54 13.96 -5.10
N GLN A 179 -12.29 14.42 -4.10
CA GLN A 179 -13.75 14.61 -4.15
C GLN A 179 -14.53 13.40 -4.72
N GLY A 180 -14.14 12.19 -4.32
CA GLY A 180 -14.78 10.96 -4.78
C GLY A 180 -14.43 10.54 -6.22
N LYS A 181 -13.52 11.25 -6.88
CA LYS A 181 -13.01 10.88 -8.20
C LYS A 181 -11.60 10.32 -8.09
N ILE A 182 -11.32 9.31 -8.91
CA ILE A 182 -9.98 8.73 -9.02
C ILE A 182 -9.39 9.13 -10.37
N THR A 183 -8.24 9.79 -10.33
CA THR A 183 -7.48 10.17 -11.52
C THR A 183 -6.17 9.39 -11.57
N ARG A 184 -5.89 8.74 -12.69
CA ARG A 184 -4.67 7.97 -12.91
C ARG A 184 -3.58 8.83 -13.53
N TYR A 185 -2.40 8.79 -12.93
CA TYR A 185 -1.18 9.40 -13.47
C TYR A 185 -0.11 8.31 -13.66
N PRO A 186 0.33 8.06 -14.90
CA PRO A 186 1.44 7.14 -15.14
C PRO A 186 2.74 7.76 -14.64
N GLY A 187 3.61 6.89 -14.08
CA GLY A 187 4.91 7.29 -13.56
C GLY A 187 4.96 7.40 -12.03
N ASN A 188 6.09 7.86 -11.55
CA ASN A 188 6.38 8.03 -10.13
C ASN A 188 5.79 9.32 -9.53
N TYR A 189 6.05 9.60 -8.26
CA TYR A 189 5.48 10.76 -7.57
C TYR A 189 5.95 12.10 -8.16
N THR A 190 7.21 12.21 -8.57
CA THR A 190 7.75 13.42 -9.22
C THR A 190 7.02 13.70 -10.54
N GLN A 191 6.86 12.69 -11.38
CA GLN A 191 6.15 12.80 -12.66
C GLN A 191 4.66 13.15 -12.47
N TYR A 192 4.00 12.55 -11.46
CA TYR A 192 2.64 12.94 -11.07
C TYR A 192 2.55 14.44 -10.75
N ARG A 193 3.47 14.96 -9.92
CA ARG A 193 3.49 16.38 -9.53
C ARG A 193 3.62 17.31 -10.73
N GLU A 194 4.47 16.95 -11.69
CA GLU A 194 4.66 17.71 -12.92
C GLU A 194 3.41 17.68 -13.79
N GLN A 195 2.83 16.51 -14.01
CA GLN A 195 1.60 16.35 -14.80
C GLN A 195 0.44 17.13 -14.17
N LYS A 196 0.28 17.04 -12.85
CA LYS A 196 -0.75 17.77 -12.11
C LYS A 196 -0.58 19.29 -12.26
N ARG A 197 0.65 19.81 -12.15
CA ARG A 197 0.94 21.22 -12.35
C ARG A 197 0.56 21.68 -13.75
N LYS A 198 0.96 20.92 -14.78
CA LYS A 198 0.62 21.24 -16.18
C LYS A 198 -0.89 21.26 -16.40
N ASN A 199 -1.60 20.27 -15.88
CA ASN A 199 -3.07 20.22 -15.98
C ASN A 199 -3.73 21.42 -15.31
N TYR A 200 -3.25 21.82 -14.13
CA TYR A 200 -3.74 22.99 -13.42
C TYR A 200 -3.51 24.29 -14.22
N GLU A 201 -2.31 24.45 -14.79
CA GLU A 201 -1.99 25.63 -15.65
C GLU A 201 -2.91 25.72 -16.88
N ILE A 202 -3.20 24.57 -17.51
CA ILE A 202 -4.13 24.51 -18.66
C ILE A 202 -5.54 24.88 -18.22
N GLN A 203 -6.03 24.32 -17.12
CA GLN A 203 -7.36 24.65 -16.58
C GLN A 203 -7.49 26.12 -16.20
N MET A 204 -6.47 26.69 -15.56
CA MET A 204 -6.46 28.11 -15.20
C MET A 204 -6.49 29.00 -16.43
N LYS A 205 -5.70 28.71 -17.47
CA LYS A 205 -5.75 29.45 -18.73
C LYS A 205 -7.12 29.37 -19.41
N SER A 206 -7.74 28.20 -19.40
CA SER A 206 -9.09 28.02 -19.94
C SER A 206 -10.12 28.81 -19.15
N TYR A 207 -10.04 28.77 -17.82
CA TYR A 207 -10.92 29.55 -16.95
C TYR A 207 -10.80 31.07 -17.19
N LEU A 208 -9.58 31.60 -17.26
CA LEU A 208 -9.35 33.04 -17.53
C LEU A 208 -9.92 33.46 -18.88
N ARG A 209 -9.72 32.65 -19.93
CA ARG A 209 -10.32 32.93 -21.24
C ARG A 209 -11.86 32.94 -21.21
N GLN A 210 -12.48 32.05 -20.43
CA GLN A 210 -13.92 32.02 -20.28
C GLN A 210 -14.42 33.30 -19.54
N GLN A 211 -13.69 33.75 -18.53
CA GLN A 211 -14.04 34.99 -17.82
C GLN A 211 -13.94 36.23 -18.73
N GLU A 212 -12.84 36.36 -19.48
CA GLU A 212 -12.64 37.42 -20.46
C GLU A 212 -13.78 37.46 -21.53
N GLU A 213 -14.22 36.28 -21.98
CA GLU A 213 -15.31 36.21 -22.95
C GLU A 213 -16.66 36.57 -22.34
N ILE A 214 -16.93 36.18 -21.09
CA ILE A 214 -18.14 36.55 -20.36
C ILE A 214 -18.18 38.08 -20.16
N GLU A 215 -17.10 38.69 -19.66
CA GLU A 215 -17.00 40.14 -19.47
C GLU A 215 -17.24 40.90 -20.79
N ARG A 216 -16.64 40.42 -21.89
CA ARG A 216 -16.83 40.99 -23.21
C ARG A 216 -18.28 40.90 -23.70
N GLN A 217 -18.99 39.82 -23.37
CA GLN A 217 -20.40 39.69 -23.75
C GLN A 217 -21.31 40.57 -22.88
N GLU A 218 -20.97 40.75 -21.62
CA GLU A 218 -21.70 41.66 -20.71
C GLU A 218 -21.55 43.13 -21.10
N GLU A 219 -20.39 43.55 -21.63
CA GLU A 219 -20.17 44.92 -22.13
C GLU A 219 -20.93 45.24 -23.43
N LEU A 220 -21.41 44.22 -24.15
CA LEU A 220 -22.14 44.37 -25.42
C LEU A 220 -23.67 44.45 -25.24
N ILE A 221 -24.16 44.31 -24.00
CA ILE A 221 -25.59 44.37 -23.65
C ILE A 221 -25.93 45.73 -23.05
#